data_6291bef16d0a3fc325f4235076d9d85f
#
_entry.id   6291bef16d0a3fc325f4235076d9d85f
#
_cell.length_a   1.000
_cell.length_b   1.000
_cell.length_c   1.000
_cell.angle_alpha   90.00
_cell.angle_beta   90.00
_cell.angle_gamma   90.00
#
_symmetry.space_group_name_H-M   'P 1'
#
loop_
_entity.id
_entity.type
_entity.pdbx_description
1 polymer ?
#
loop_
_entity_poly.entity_id
_entity_poly.type
_entity_poly.pdbx_seq_one_letter_code
_entity_poly.pdbx_strand_id
1 'polypeptide(L)'
;MFDFDEALKLVPKQTVLCIGDLMLDDFVYGEVSRISPEAPTPVLAVARSEIEIGGAGNVARNIGALGAQCIFVGLIGKDDAARTLSEAFAKLSGSVAPHLVIEAGRHTTRKVRFVSEHHSAHLIRADWETARPATAASETAVIAHAEAALPRCGAVVLSDYAKGVLTPRVIRAIIDRAREFGKPVVVDPKSHDYSIYRGATLITPNRQELGVAVHRPVATEAEIAKAAAELARIVDSEAVLVTRSEEGMTLQVAGHAPLHIPAYPVKVRDVSGAGDTVAAVMAVLLAMKAPFDAAMRAANAAAAVVVGKRGTATVTITELRHRILPAASLAPEDKIVFDWSMLDERLREWRRHGLRIGFTNGCFDLLHRGHVKLLAEARAACDRLVVGLNSDASTARLKGKGRPINPAEGRAEVLAALEAVDLVVVFDEDTPLELIKRVRPAVLVKGADYTRNEVVGREVVENAGGDVILVDLVPGHSTTAMVERARPVKQPVED
;
A
#
# COMPACT_ATOMS: atom_id res chain seq x y z
N MET A 1 4.94 19.97 1.26
CA MET A 1 4.39 18.62 0.95
C MET A 1 5.15 17.63 1.81
N PHE A 2 4.50 16.63 2.42
CA PHE A 2 5.17 15.64 3.25
C PHE A 2 6.03 14.73 2.38
N ASP A 3 7.31 14.58 2.74
CA ASP A 3 8.26 13.74 2.02
C ASP A 3 8.13 12.29 2.47
N PHE A 4 7.40 11.50 1.70
CA PHE A 4 7.19 10.08 1.99
C PHE A 4 8.47 9.27 1.82
N ASP A 5 9.35 9.62 0.89
CA ASP A 5 10.58 8.84 0.65
C ASP A 5 11.50 8.91 1.86
N GLU A 6 11.74 10.12 2.38
CA GLU A 6 12.54 10.30 3.59
C GLU A 6 11.84 9.71 4.83
N ALA A 7 10.52 9.87 4.95
CA ALA A 7 9.77 9.33 6.08
C ALA A 7 9.83 7.79 6.13
N LEU A 8 9.65 7.11 4.99
CA LEU A 8 9.69 5.65 4.94
C LEU A 8 11.06 5.07 5.32
N LYS A 9 12.16 5.78 5.11
CA LYS A 9 13.51 5.39 5.58
C LYS A 9 13.64 5.42 7.12
N LEU A 10 12.79 6.20 7.80
CA LEU A 10 12.80 6.32 9.26
C LEU A 10 11.91 5.28 9.96
N VAL A 11 11.05 4.57 9.24
CA VAL A 11 10.14 3.55 9.80
C VAL A 11 10.89 2.49 10.62
N PRO A 12 12.05 1.94 10.22
CA PRO A 12 12.77 0.95 11.02
C PRO A 12 13.28 1.46 12.39
N LYS A 13 13.30 2.76 12.60
CA LYS A 13 13.68 3.39 13.86
C LYS A 13 12.49 3.61 14.79
N GLN A 14 11.28 3.33 14.35
CA GLN A 14 10.08 3.54 15.15
C GLN A 14 9.73 2.31 15.97
N THR A 15 9.20 2.55 17.15
CA THR A 15 8.61 1.54 18.02
C THR A 15 7.18 1.95 18.34
N VAL A 16 6.23 1.04 18.13
CA VAL A 16 4.81 1.26 18.45
C VAL A 16 4.37 0.27 19.52
N LEU A 17 3.67 0.75 20.53
CA LEU A 17 3.00 -0.07 21.53
C LEU A 17 1.61 -0.42 21.01
N CYS A 18 1.31 -1.72 20.84
CA CYS A 18 0.00 -2.21 20.46
C CYS A 18 -0.62 -3.01 21.62
N ILE A 19 -1.82 -2.61 22.05
CA ILE A 19 -2.55 -3.26 23.14
C ILE A 19 -3.94 -3.61 22.63
N GLY A 20 -4.39 -4.84 22.86
CA GLY A 20 -5.74 -5.21 22.46
C GLY A 20 -6.05 -6.69 22.48
N ASP A 21 -7.22 -7.01 21.90
CA ASP A 21 -7.75 -8.36 21.90
C ASP A 21 -7.06 -9.24 20.85
N LEU A 22 -6.31 -10.21 21.33
CA LEU A 22 -5.60 -11.19 20.51
C LEU A 22 -6.52 -12.35 20.15
N MET A 23 -6.42 -12.84 18.90
CA MET A 23 -7.16 -14.02 18.48
C MET A 23 -6.36 -14.90 17.52
N LEU A 24 -6.70 -16.19 17.51
CA LEU A 24 -6.19 -17.18 16.57
C LEU A 24 -7.23 -17.36 15.46
N ASP A 25 -6.91 -16.94 14.26
CA ASP A 25 -7.68 -17.26 13.06
C ASP A 25 -7.16 -18.58 12.48
N ASP A 26 -8.06 -19.57 12.38
CA ASP A 26 -7.74 -20.93 11.94
C ASP A 26 -8.59 -21.24 10.70
N PHE A 27 -7.94 -21.46 9.57
CA PHE A 27 -8.59 -21.75 8.29
C PHE A 27 -8.42 -23.23 7.98
N VAL A 28 -9.51 -23.96 7.91
CA VAL A 28 -9.55 -25.38 7.58
C VAL A 28 -10.09 -25.54 6.16
N TYR A 29 -9.21 -25.88 5.25
CA TYR A 29 -9.54 -26.04 3.83
C TYR A 29 -9.80 -27.50 3.51
N GLY A 30 -10.80 -27.75 2.65
CA GLY A 30 -11.10 -29.09 2.20
C GLY A 30 -12.11 -29.11 1.07
N GLU A 31 -12.50 -30.33 0.70
CA GLU A 31 -13.48 -30.58 -0.34
C GLU A 31 -14.80 -31.10 0.26
N VAL A 32 -15.91 -30.55 -0.23
CA VAL A 32 -17.25 -31.02 0.11
C VAL A 32 -17.79 -31.86 -1.05
N SER A 33 -17.67 -33.17 -0.94
CA SER A 33 -18.09 -34.12 -1.99
C SER A 33 -19.29 -34.98 -1.61
N ARG A 34 -19.72 -34.96 -0.34
CA ARG A 34 -20.82 -35.80 0.14
C ARG A 34 -21.58 -35.17 1.30
N ILE A 35 -22.81 -35.65 1.48
CA ILE A 35 -23.64 -35.39 2.69
C ILE A 35 -23.41 -36.53 3.68
N SER A 36 -23.42 -36.23 4.96
CA SER A 36 -23.31 -37.23 6.02
C SER A 36 -24.49 -38.20 5.99
N PRO A 37 -24.29 -39.50 6.18
CA PRO A 37 -25.39 -40.44 6.37
C PRO A 37 -26.09 -40.27 7.71
N GLU A 38 -25.49 -39.61 8.71
CA GLU A 38 -26.00 -39.43 10.05
C GLU A 38 -26.93 -38.22 10.19
N ALA A 39 -26.76 -37.20 9.31
CA ALA A 39 -27.55 -35.97 9.30
C ALA A 39 -27.44 -35.27 7.97
N PRO A 40 -28.37 -34.39 7.54
CA PRO A 40 -28.31 -33.66 6.28
C PRO A 40 -27.29 -32.52 6.34
N THR A 41 -26.04 -32.86 6.66
CA THR A 41 -24.91 -31.91 6.77
C THR A 41 -23.82 -32.25 5.78
N PRO A 42 -23.18 -31.27 5.15
CA PRO A 42 -22.04 -31.49 4.29
C PRO A 42 -20.85 -32.05 5.06
N VAL A 43 -20.11 -32.98 4.46
CA VAL A 43 -18.85 -33.50 5.00
C VAL A 43 -17.69 -32.80 4.30
N LEU A 44 -16.91 -32.06 5.07
CA LEU A 44 -15.66 -31.44 4.60
C LEU A 44 -14.51 -32.43 4.79
N ALA A 45 -13.98 -32.96 3.67
CA ALA A 45 -12.75 -33.73 3.68
C ALA A 45 -11.57 -32.77 3.77
N VAL A 46 -10.99 -32.64 4.99
CA VAL A 46 -9.94 -31.67 5.27
C VAL A 46 -8.65 -32.05 4.52
N ALA A 47 -8.14 -31.13 3.71
CA ALA A 47 -6.89 -31.25 2.97
C ALA A 47 -5.72 -30.55 3.67
N ARG A 48 -5.95 -29.37 4.23
CA ARG A 48 -4.93 -28.56 4.93
C ARG A 48 -5.56 -27.60 5.93
N SER A 49 -4.74 -27.09 6.84
CA SER A 49 -5.12 -25.99 7.72
C SER A 49 -4.02 -24.93 7.76
N GLU A 50 -4.44 -23.68 7.92
CA GLU A 50 -3.59 -22.50 8.03
C GLU A 50 -4.01 -21.71 9.26
N ILE A 51 -3.03 -21.22 10.01
CA ILE A 51 -3.27 -20.40 11.19
C ILE A 51 -2.71 -19.01 11.00
N GLU A 52 -3.43 -18.01 11.44
CA GLU A 52 -3.00 -16.62 11.42
C GLU A 52 -3.22 -15.95 12.77
N ILE A 53 -2.38 -14.98 13.08
CA ILE A 53 -2.54 -14.11 14.25
C ILE A 53 -3.51 -13.01 13.85
N GLY A 54 -4.71 -13.01 14.46
CA GLY A 54 -5.79 -12.07 14.18
C GLY A 54 -6.00 -11.01 15.28
N GLY A 55 -6.99 -10.14 15.07
CA GLY A 55 -7.31 -9.04 15.96
C GLY A 55 -6.14 -8.08 16.15
N ALA A 56 -5.93 -7.60 17.37
CA ALA A 56 -4.81 -6.72 17.69
C ALA A 56 -3.43 -7.30 17.31
N GLY A 57 -3.33 -8.63 17.26
CA GLY A 57 -2.12 -9.31 16.76
C GLY A 57 -1.86 -9.07 15.28
N ASN A 58 -2.90 -8.89 14.46
CA ASN A 58 -2.75 -8.51 13.06
C ASN A 58 -2.26 -7.06 12.91
N VAL A 59 -2.68 -6.14 13.78
CA VAL A 59 -2.09 -4.78 13.86
C VAL A 59 -0.59 -4.88 14.14
N ALA A 60 -0.18 -5.69 15.11
CA ALA A 60 1.23 -5.90 15.43
C ALA A 60 2.03 -6.50 14.26
N ARG A 61 1.45 -7.48 13.52
CA ARG A 61 2.04 -8.04 12.29
C ARG A 61 2.26 -6.98 11.21
N ASN A 62 1.27 -6.10 10.99
CA ASN A 62 1.36 -5.02 10.03
C ASN A 62 2.45 -4.01 10.41
N ILE A 63 2.56 -3.62 11.69
CA ILE A 63 3.63 -2.76 12.18
C ILE A 63 5.00 -3.39 11.89
N GLY A 64 5.17 -4.68 12.21
CA GLY A 64 6.41 -5.41 11.94
C GLY A 64 6.72 -5.57 10.45
N ALA A 65 5.72 -5.84 9.61
CA ALA A 65 5.87 -5.97 8.15
C ALA A 65 6.26 -4.65 7.48
N LEU A 66 5.84 -3.51 8.03
CA LEU A 66 6.30 -2.18 7.62
C LEU A 66 7.78 -1.92 8.00
N GLY A 67 8.39 -2.79 8.81
CA GLY A 67 9.76 -2.64 9.27
C GLY A 67 9.91 -1.90 10.61
N ALA A 68 8.83 -1.45 11.24
CA ALA A 68 8.87 -0.85 12.57
C ALA A 68 8.91 -1.93 13.66
N GLN A 69 9.35 -1.57 14.87
CA GLN A 69 9.29 -2.44 16.05
C GLN A 69 7.90 -2.33 16.69
N CYS A 70 7.33 -3.47 17.08
CA CYS A 70 6.08 -3.50 17.82
C CYS A 70 6.29 -4.14 19.21
N ILE A 71 5.90 -3.45 20.27
CA ILE A 71 5.71 -4.06 21.59
C ILE A 71 4.22 -4.38 21.69
N PHE A 72 3.88 -5.66 21.77
CA PHE A 72 2.51 -6.11 21.80
C PHE A 72 2.11 -6.55 23.21
N VAL A 73 0.98 -6.05 23.71
CA VAL A 73 0.42 -6.47 25.00
C VAL A 73 -0.99 -7.02 24.79
N GLY A 74 -1.21 -8.28 25.16
CA GLY A 74 -2.48 -8.98 24.99
C GLY A 74 -2.80 -9.91 26.14
N LEU A 75 -4.03 -10.44 26.14
CA LEU A 75 -4.55 -11.36 27.14
C LEU A 75 -4.92 -12.69 26.49
N ILE A 76 -4.46 -13.79 27.08
CA ILE A 76 -4.72 -15.15 26.62
C ILE A 76 -5.18 -16.05 27.77
N GLY A 77 -5.76 -17.19 27.45
CA GLY A 77 -6.04 -18.27 28.38
C GLY A 77 -4.84 -19.18 28.60
N LYS A 78 -5.08 -20.31 29.28
CA LYS A 78 -4.11 -21.39 29.44
C LYS A 78 -4.60 -22.61 28.66
N ASP A 79 -4.54 -22.52 27.33
CA ASP A 79 -5.07 -23.52 26.40
C ASP A 79 -4.17 -23.71 25.17
N ASP A 80 -4.54 -24.63 24.28
CA ASP A 80 -3.77 -24.94 23.06
C ASP A 80 -3.72 -23.76 22.09
N ALA A 81 -4.77 -22.95 22.01
CA ALA A 81 -4.79 -21.76 21.17
C ALA A 81 -3.74 -20.73 21.64
N ALA A 82 -3.58 -20.56 22.97
CA ALA A 82 -2.53 -19.72 23.56
C ALA A 82 -1.13 -20.20 23.19
N ARG A 83 -0.89 -21.52 23.24
CA ARG A 83 0.39 -22.12 22.84
C ARG A 83 0.68 -21.85 21.36
N THR A 84 -0.30 -22.13 20.50
CA THR A 84 -0.19 -21.90 19.05
C THR A 84 0.12 -20.42 18.73
N LEU A 85 -0.56 -19.47 19.38
CA LEU A 85 -0.28 -18.04 19.24
C LEU A 85 1.14 -17.67 19.70
N SER A 86 1.59 -18.22 20.83
CA SER A 86 2.93 -17.96 21.34
C SER A 86 4.01 -18.45 20.36
N GLU A 87 3.82 -19.64 19.76
CA GLU A 87 4.68 -20.18 18.72
C GLU A 87 4.66 -19.35 17.43
N ALA A 88 3.47 -18.82 17.06
CA ALA A 88 3.31 -17.95 15.90
C ALA A 88 4.04 -16.62 16.11
N PHE A 89 3.95 -16.00 17.29
CA PHE A 89 4.71 -14.79 17.62
C PHE A 89 6.23 -15.04 17.64
N ALA A 90 6.68 -16.20 18.07
CA ALA A 90 8.11 -16.54 18.05
C ALA A 90 8.70 -16.50 16.63
N LYS A 91 7.88 -16.78 15.59
CA LYS A 91 8.28 -16.67 14.18
C LYS A 91 8.40 -15.22 13.70
N LEU A 92 7.79 -14.26 14.41
CA LEU A 92 7.90 -12.82 14.16
C LEU A 92 9.04 -12.17 14.95
N SER A 93 9.91 -12.98 15.55
CA SER A 93 11.03 -12.51 16.36
C SER A 93 11.89 -11.50 15.61
N GLY A 94 12.20 -10.38 16.27
CA GLY A 94 12.96 -9.27 15.70
C GLY A 94 12.10 -8.07 15.29
N SER A 95 10.80 -8.23 15.00
CA SER A 95 9.89 -7.12 14.69
C SER A 95 8.77 -6.95 15.70
N VAL A 96 8.33 -8.01 16.38
CA VAL A 96 7.27 -7.98 17.38
C VAL A 96 7.75 -8.61 18.69
N ALA A 97 7.66 -7.88 19.80
CA ALA A 97 7.94 -8.32 21.16
C ALA A 97 6.62 -8.53 21.94
N PRO A 98 6.09 -9.76 22.05
CA PRO A 98 4.83 -10.00 22.73
C PRO A 98 4.99 -10.08 24.25
N HIS A 99 4.09 -9.41 24.97
CA HIS A 99 3.84 -9.51 26.41
C HIS A 99 2.43 -10.07 26.63
N LEU A 100 2.30 -11.39 26.71
CA LEU A 100 1.03 -12.08 26.81
C LEU A 100 0.71 -12.36 28.29
N VAL A 101 -0.33 -11.68 28.80
CA VAL A 101 -0.87 -11.91 30.14
C VAL A 101 -1.74 -13.15 30.11
N ILE A 102 -1.48 -14.13 30.98
CA ILE A 102 -2.25 -15.38 31.09
C ILE A 102 -3.31 -15.24 32.16
N GLU A 103 -4.59 -15.39 31.78
CA GLU A 103 -5.73 -15.37 32.70
C GLU A 103 -6.34 -16.77 32.84
N ALA A 104 -6.29 -17.34 34.05
CA ALA A 104 -6.88 -18.65 34.33
C ALA A 104 -8.39 -18.63 34.11
N GLY A 105 -8.92 -19.68 33.48
CA GLY A 105 -10.35 -19.83 33.18
C GLY A 105 -10.90 -18.91 32.09
N ARG A 106 -10.01 -18.23 31.34
CA ARG A 106 -10.34 -17.58 30.10
C ARG A 106 -10.04 -18.54 28.93
N HIS A 107 -10.93 -18.58 27.94
CA HIS A 107 -10.58 -19.16 26.64
C HIS A 107 -9.84 -18.12 25.78
N THR A 108 -8.72 -18.51 25.22
CA THR A 108 -8.07 -17.71 24.15
C THR A 108 -9.01 -17.66 22.95
N THR A 109 -9.27 -16.46 22.45
CA THR A 109 -10.17 -16.30 21.31
C THR A 109 -9.61 -17.03 20.10
N ARG A 110 -10.39 -18.00 19.57
CA ARG A 110 -10.07 -18.78 18.37
C ARG A 110 -11.28 -18.78 17.45
N LYS A 111 -11.05 -18.50 16.18
CA LYS A 111 -12.07 -18.48 15.12
C LYS A 111 -11.68 -19.48 14.05
N VAL A 112 -12.39 -20.59 13.98
CA VAL A 112 -12.16 -21.64 12.99
C VAL A 112 -13.10 -21.44 11.82
N ARG A 113 -12.53 -21.22 10.62
CA ARG A 113 -13.28 -21.07 9.37
C ARG A 113 -13.11 -22.30 8.52
N PHE A 114 -14.19 -22.98 8.23
CA PHE A 114 -14.22 -24.10 7.31
C PHE A 114 -14.49 -23.60 5.88
N VAL A 115 -13.56 -23.85 4.97
CA VAL A 115 -13.55 -23.25 3.63
C VAL A 115 -13.49 -24.34 2.57
N SER A 116 -14.38 -24.28 1.57
CA SER A 116 -14.30 -25.13 0.39
C SER A 116 -13.20 -24.65 -0.55
N GLU A 117 -12.23 -25.53 -0.89
CA GLU A 117 -11.11 -25.17 -1.77
C GLU A 117 -11.53 -24.78 -3.17
N HIS A 118 -12.45 -25.51 -3.78
CA HIS A 118 -12.89 -25.26 -5.17
C HIS A 118 -13.56 -23.90 -5.38
N HIS A 119 -14.28 -23.41 -4.36
CA HIS A 119 -15.10 -22.21 -4.53
C HIS A 119 -14.62 -21.07 -3.62
N SER A 120 -13.60 -21.29 -2.79
CA SER A 120 -13.17 -20.37 -1.73
C SER A 120 -14.35 -19.88 -0.86
N ALA A 121 -15.39 -20.72 -0.75
CA ALA A 121 -16.62 -20.40 -0.03
C ALA A 121 -16.49 -20.79 1.45
N HIS A 122 -16.83 -19.87 2.32
CA HIS A 122 -16.94 -20.15 3.74
C HIS A 122 -18.19 -20.99 4.00
N LEU A 123 -18.01 -22.17 4.60
CA LEU A 123 -19.10 -23.12 4.91
C LEU A 123 -19.70 -22.85 6.27
N ILE A 124 -18.84 -22.69 7.28
CA ILE A 124 -19.22 -22.41 8.66
C ILE A 124 -18.04 -21.76 9.39
N ARG A 125 -18.32 -20.99 10.44
CA ARG A 125 -17.34 -20.50 11.38
C ARG A 125 -17.70 -20.94 12.80
N ALA A 126 -16.74 -21.51 13.51
CA ALA A 126 -16.85 -21.87 14.91
C ALA A 126 -15.94 -20.97 15.75
N ASP A 127 -16.52 -20.28 16.74
CA ASP A 127 -15.82 -19.32 17.57
C ASP A 127 -15.73 -19.84 19.01
N TRP A 128 -14.50 -19.94 19.56
CA TRP A 128 -14.22 -20.09 20.97
C TRP A 128 -13.79 -18.75 21.51
N GLU A 129 -14.56 -18.17 22.40
CA GLU A 129 -14.27 -16.84 22.92
C GLU A 129 -14.79 -16.61 24.33
N THR A 130 -14.13 -15.72 25.03
CA THR A 130 -14.59 -15.20 26.33
C THR A 130 -14.67 -13.68 26.22
N ALA A 131 -15.90 -13.15 26.14
CA ALA A 131 -16.14 -11.71 26.00
C ALA A 131 -16.18 -10.94 27.32
N ARG A 132 -16.02 -11.63 28.49
CA ARG A 132 -16.01 -10.95 29.79
C ARG A 132 -14.80 -10.05 29.96
N PRO A 133 -14.93 -8.92 30.69
CA PRO A 133 -13.80 -8.08 31.04
C PRO A 133 -12.66 -8.86 31.70
N ALA A 134 -11.43 -8.40 31.54
CA ALA A 134 -10.27 -8.90 32.23
C ALA A 134 -10.44 -8.80 33.74
N THR A 135 -9.88 -9.75 34.49
CA THR A 135 -9.86 -9.64 35.95
C THR A 135 -9.02 -8.45 36.42
N ALA A 136 -9.27 -7.93 37.62
CA ALA A 136 -8.49 -6.80 38.17
C ALA A 136 -6.97 -7.08 38.19
N ALA A 137 -6.58 -8.35 38.42
CA ALA A 137 -5.17 -8.76 38.36
C ALA A 137 -4.63 -8.70 36.94
N SER A 138 -5.37 -9.19 35.95
CA SER A 138 -5.00 -9.13 34.52
C SER A 138 -4.93 -7.70 34.01
N GLU A 139 -5.91 -6.84 34.36
CA GLU A 139 -5.86 -5.41 34.02
C GLU A 139 -4.59 -4.75 34.56
N THR A 140 -4.25 -5.01 35.86
CA THR A 140 -3.03 -4.47 36.48
C THR A 140 -1.78 -4.93 35.74
N ALA A 141 -1.70 -6.19 35.33
CA ALA A 141 -0.57 -6.71 34.57
C ALA A 141 -0.48 -6.10 33.17
N VAL A 142 -1.59 -5.94 32.44
CA VAL A 142 -1.65 -5.27 31.14
C VAL A 142 -1.16 -3.82 31.26
N ILE A 143 -1.67 -3.07 32.26
CA ILE A 143 -1.26 -1.68 32.50
C ILE A 143 0.24 -1.61 32.80
N ALA A 144 0.76 -2.48 33.69
CA ALA A 144 2.19 -2.49 34.05
C ALA A 144 3.10 -2.76 32.84
N HIS A 145 2.76 -3.70 31.96
CA HIS A 145 3.50 -3.96 30.73
C HIS A 145 3.47 -2.76 29.78
N ALA A 146 2.32 -2.12 29.65
CA ALA A 146 2.16 -0.95 28.80
C ALA A 146 2.97 0.25 29.32
N GLU A 147 2.89 0.56 30.61
CA GLU A 147 3.65 1.64 31.25
C GLU A 147 5.17 1.46 31.13
N ALA A 148 5.65 0.23 31.26
CA ALA A 148 7.05 -0.09 31.08
C ALA A 148 7.53 0.11 29.61
N ALA A 149 6.63 -0.03 28.64
CA ALA A 149 6.92 0.13 27.21
C ALA A 149 6.85 1.59 26.72
N LEU A 150 5.92 2.39 27.27
CA LEU A 150 5.60 3.74 26.80
C LEU A 150 6.80 4.67 26.60
N PRO A 151 7.82 4.73 27.49
CA PRO A 151 8.98 5.63 27.30
C PRO A 151 9.75 5.35 26.00
N ARG A 152 9.72 4.10 25.52
CA ARG A 152 10.47 3.65 24.34
C ARG A 152 9.66 3.74 23.04
N CYS A 153 8.35 3.98 23.13
CA CYS A 153 7.44 3.99 21.98
C CYS A 153 7.23 5.39 21.43
N GLY A 154 7.04 5.49 20.11
CA GLY A 154 6.66 6.72 19.42
C GLY A 154 5.16 6.94 19.37
N ALA A 155 4.36 5.87 19.40
CA ALA A 155 2.90 5.89 19.37
C ALA A 155 2.31 4.68 20.10
N VAL A 156 1.01 4.74 20.40
CA VAL A 156 0.22 3.67 21.00
C VAL A 156 -0.96 3.32 20.09
N VAL A 157 -1.27 2.02 19.94
CA VAL A 157 -2.50 1.53 19.33
C VAL A 157 -3.32 0.80 20.38
N LEU A 158 -4.60 1.16 20.52
CA LEU A 158 -5.61 0.40 21.23
C LEU A 158 -6.52 -0.26 20.20
N SER A 159 -6.37 -1.57 19.98
CA SER A 159 -7.17 -2.34 19.03
C SER A 159 -8.22 -3.13 19.77
N ASP A 160 -9.43 -2.63 19.76
CA ASP A 160 -10.59 -3.17 20.50
C ASP A 160 -11.42 -4.09 19.61
N TYR A 161 -11.67 -5.30 20.10
CA TYR A 161 -12.58 -6.28 19.50
C TYR A 161 -13.68 -6.71 20.48
N ALA A 162 -13.83 -5.97 21.58
CA ALA A 162 -14.79 -6.26 22.65
C ALA A 162 -14.64 -7.68 23.22
N LYS A 163 -13.40 -8.17 23.36
CA LYS A 163 -13.09 -9.45 23.99
C LYS A 163 -12.54 -9.28 25.41
N GLY A 164 -12.51 -8.04 25.93
CA GLY A 164 -12.34 -7.72 27.33
C GLY A 164 -10.93 -7.41 27.80
N VAL A 165 -9.96 -7.27 26.92
CA VAL A 165 -8.62 -6.71 27.25
C VAL A 165 -8.73 -5.23 27.54
N LEU A 166 -9.38 -4.49 26.65
CA LEU A 166 -9.55 -3.05 26.72
C LEU A 166 -10.77 -2.68 27.58
N THR A 167 -10.64 -2.85 28.90
CA THR A 167 -11.64 -2.37 29.87
C THR A 167 -11.54 -0.85 30.01
N PRO A 168 -12.59 -0.17 30.51
CA PRO A 168 -12.53 1.28 30.78
C PRO A 168 -11.34 1.69 31.64
N ARG A 169 -10.96 0.85 32.62
CA ARG A 169 -9.80 1.08 33.49
C ARG A 169 -8.48 1.02 32.71
N VAL A 170 -8.30 -0.01 31.88
CA VAL A 170 -7.11 -0.19 31.04
C VAL A 170 -7.00 0.96 30.04
N ILE A 171 -8.07 1.25 29.30
CA ILE A 171 -8.12 2.33 28.31
C ILE A 171 -7.74 3.65 28.94
N ARG A 172 -8.36 4.00 30.09
CA ARG A 172 -8.13 5.26 30.76
C ARG A 172 -6.67 5.40 31.21
N ALA A 173 -6.13 4.37 31.89
CA ALA A 173 -4.76 4.36 32.38
C ALA A 173 -3.75 4.57 31.23
N ILE A 174 -3.96 3.88 30.08
CA ILE A 174 -3.06 3.97 28.93
C ILE A 174 -3.15 5.34 28.25
N ILE A 175 -4.36 5.87 28.00
CA ILE A 175 -4.54 7.18 27.36
C ILE A 175 -3.94 8.28 28.23
N ASP A 176 -4.20 8.29 29.54
CA ASP A 176 -3.68 9.31 30.43
C ASP A 176 -2.14 9.28 30.46
N ARG A 177 -1.58 8.07 30.58
CA ARG A 177 -0.13 7.91 30.62
C ARG A 177 0.55 8.25 29.30
N ALA A 178 -0.05 7.87 28.15
CA ALA A 178 0.45 8.24 26.85
C ALA A 178 0.46 9.77 26.63
N ARG A 179 -0.58 10.46 27.10
CA ARG A 179 -0.65 11.95 27.07
C ARG A 179 0.44 12.59 27.91
N GLU A 180 0.73 12.06 29.10
CA GLU A 180 1.85 12.57 29.92
C GLU A 180 3.21 12.46 29.22
N PHE A 181 3.41 11.41 28.42
CA PHE A 181 4.60 11.21 27.60
C PHE A 181 4.55 11.91 26.22
N GLY A 182 3.46 12.63 25.90
CA GLY A 182 3.27 13.28 24.60
C GLY A 182 3.22 12.26 23.44
N LYS A 183 2.69 11.04 23.67
CA LYS A 183 2.59 9.99 22.66
C LYS A 183 1.20 9.97 22.04
N PRO A 184 1.07 9.97 20.71
CA PRO A 184 -0.22 9.81 20.05
C PRO A 184 -0.82 8.43 20.34
N VAL A 185 -2.14 8.41 20.57
CA VAL A 185 -2.93 7.19 20.79
C VAL A 185 -3.91 7.04 19.63
N VAL A 186 -3.76 5.96 18.87
CA VAL A 186 -4.69 5.53 17.81
C VAL A 186 -5.60 4.47 18.39
N VAL A 187 -6.91 4.63 18.26
CA VAL A 187 -7.90 3.65 18.70
C VAL A 187 -8.66 3.10 17.51
N ASP A 188 -8.62 1.78 17.33
CA ASP A 188 -9.54 1.05 16.47
C ASP A 188 -10.69 0.53 17.35
N PRO A 189 -11.87 1.17 17.28
CA PRO A 189 -12.91 1.02 18.31
C PRO A 189 -13.89 -0.11 18.02
N LYS A 190 -14.43 -0.75 19.07
CA LYS A 190 -15.51 -1.73 18.98
C LYS A 190 -16.60 -1.53 20.04
N SER A 191 -16.38 -0.67 21.00
CA SER A 191 -17.36 -0.40 22.06
C SER A 191 -18.60 0.32 21.51
N HIS A 192 -19.75 0.10 22.15
CA HIS A 192 -20.95 0.90 21.90
C HIS A 192 -20.88 2.28 22.61
N ASP A 193 -20.12 2.37 23.70
CA ASP A 193 -19.85 3.62 24.41
C ASP A 193 -18.46 4.14 24.03
N TYR A 194 -18.42 5.08 23.13
CA TYR A 194 -17.17 5.69 22.67
C TYR A 194 -16.55 6.66 23.68
N SER A 195 -17.29 7.08 24.70
CA SER A 195 -16.77 7.97 25.74
C SER A 195 -15.60 7.36 26.52
N ILE A 196 -15.50 6.03 26.56
CA ILE A 196 -14.38 5.32 27.19
C ILE A 196 -13.02 5.64 26.55
N TYR A 197 -12.99 6.02 25.25
CA TYR A 197 -11.77 6.37 24.53
C TYR A 197 -11.38 7.86 24.64
N ARG A 198 -12.04 8.60 25.53
CA ARG A 198 -11.83 10.04 25.67
C ARG A 198 -10.37 10.40 25.85
N GLY A 199 -9.90 11.39 25.04
CA GLY A 199 -8.52 11.86 25.02
C GLY A 199 -7.58 11.08 24.10
N ALA A 200 -8.08 10.13 23.30
CA ALA A 200 -7.32 9.53 22.22
C ALA A 200 -6.95 10.59 21.18
N THR A 201 -5.80 10.42 20.52
CA THR A 201 -5.38 11.33 19.44
C THR A 201 -6.19 11.11 18.18
N LEU A 202 -6.41 9.86 17.81
CA LEU A 202 -7.13 9.45 16.61
C LEU A 202 -8.05 8.26 16.91
N ILE A 203 -9.29 8.31 16.38
CA ILE A 203 -10.22 7.18 16.34
C ILE A 203 -10.45 6.76 14.90
N THR A 204 -10.48 5.44 14.63
CA THR A 204 -10.57 4.90 13.27
C THR A 204 -11.84 4.04 13.02
N PRO A 205 -13.06 4.55 13.24
CA PRO A 205 -14.28 3.78 13.02
C PRO A 205 -14.52 3.54 11.53
N ASN A 206 -15.20 2.43 11.21
CA ASN A 206 -15.84 2.31 9.91
C ASN A 206 -17.20 3.07 9.90
N ARG A 207 -17.84 3.16 8.71
CA ARG A 207 -19.12 3.88 8.55
C ARG A 207 -20.21 3.37 9.51
N GLN A 208 -20.32 2.05 9.70
CA GLN A 208 -21.33 1.45 10.58
C GLN A 208 -21.04 1.79 12.05
N GLU A 209 -19.79 1.66 12.47
CA GLU A 209 -19.33 1.99 13.81
C GLU A 209 -19.52 3.47 14.13
N LEU A 210 -19.24 4.35 13.16
CA LEU A 210 -19.54 5.77 13.30
C LEU A 210 -21.03 6.02 13.53
N GLY A 211 -21.90 5.34 12.77
CA GLY A 211 -23.35 5.43 12.95
C GLY A 211 -23.81 4.98 14.35
N VAL A 212 -23.22 3.92 14.88
CA VAL A 212 -23.46 3.45 16.25
C VAL A 212 -23.03 4.50 17.27
N ALA A 213 -21.83 5.08 17.09
CA ALA A 213 -21.28 6.08 18.01
C ALA A 213 -22.13 7.35 18.12
N VAL A 214 -22.80 7.76 17.04
CA VAL A 214 -23.66 8.96 17.00
C VAL A 214 -25.15 8.62 17.04
N HIS A 215 -25.52 7.36 17.28
CA HIS A 215 -26.87 6.85 17.41
C HIS A 215 -27.79 7.14 16.22
N ARG A 216 -27.25 7.18 14.99
CA ARG A 216 -27.99 7.34 13.75
C ARG A 216 -27.24 6.77 12.55
N PRO A 217 -27.94 6.36 11.48
CA PRO A 217 -27.31 6.01 10.21
C PRO A 217 -26.54 7.19 9.63
N VAL A 218 -25.42 6.89 8.93
CA VAL A 218 -24.64 7.86 8.16
C VAL A 218 -24.39 7.29 6.76
N ALA A 219 -24.88 7.98 5.73
CA ALA A 219 -24.86 7.50 4.35
C ALA A 219 -24.04 8.40 3.42
N THR A 220 -24.27 9.70 3.48
CA THR A 220 -23.62 10.67 2.59
C THR A 220 -22.31 11.20 3.18
N GLU A 221 -21.41 11.71 2.33
CA GLU A 221 -20.16 12.34 2.78
C GLU A 221 -20.40 13.49 3.77
N ALA A 222 -21.43 14.30 3.56
CA ALA A 222 -21.78 15.38 4.46
C ALA A 222 -22.25 14.86 5.83
N GLU A 223 -23.03 13.77 5.87
CA GLU A 223 -23.45 13.13 7.12
C GLU A 223 -22.27 12.49 7.84
N ILE A 224 -21.36 11.82 7.10
CA ILE A 224 -20.13 11.23 7.65
C ILE A 224 -19.25 12.31 8.27
N ALA A 225 -19.02 13.43 7.57
CA ALA A 225 -18.22 14.54 8.07
C ALA A 225 -18.81 15.15 9.35
N LYS A 226 -20.14 15.38 9.37
CA LYS A 226 -20.84 15.89 10.54
C LYS A 226 -20.79 14.91 11.73
N ALA A 227 -20.99 13.62 11.46
CA ALA A 227 -20.91 12.59 12.49
C ALA A 227 -19.49 12.41 13.04
N ALA A 228 -18.48 12.47 12.18
CA ALA A 228 -17.07 12.41 12.58
C ALA A 228 -16.68 13.62 13.47
N ALA A 229 -17.15 14.82 13.13
CA ALA A 229 -16.94 16.01 13.97
C ALA A 229 -17.66 15.92 15.33
N GLU A 230 -18.85 15.29 15.36
CA GLU A 230 -19.57 15.02 16.58
C GLU A 230 -18.85 13.99 17.46
N LEU A 231 -18.39 12.88 16.86
CA LEU A 231 -17.62 11.86 17.55
C LEU A 231 -16.30 12.44 18.10
N ALA A 232 -15.59 13.26 17.35
CA ALA A 232 -14.38 13.94 17.83
C ALA A 232 -14.63 14.72 19.12
N ARG A 233 -15.79 15.39 19.24
CA ARG A 233 -16.16 16.12 20.46
C ARG A 233 -16.55 15.20 21.61
N ILE A 234 -17.26 14.09 21.34
CA ILE A 234 -17.64 13.09 22.36
C ILE A 234 -16.39 12.50 23.00
N VAL A 235 -15.41 12.13 22.16
CA VAL A 235 -14.18 11.46 22.57
C VAL A 235 -13.08 12.44 22.97
N ASP A 236 -13.25 13.74 22.71
CA ASP A 236 -12.20 14.76 22.91
C ASP A 236 -10.91 14.34 22.19
N SER A 237 -11.04 13.94 20.91
CA SER A 237 -9.93 13.52 20.07
C SER A 237 -9.49 14.63 19.10
N GLU A 238 -8.22 14.60 18.69
CA GLU A 238 -7.69 15.55 17.70
C GLU A 238 -8.24 15.27 16.31
N ALA A 239 -8.48 13.98 15.98
CA ALA A 239 -8.96 13.56 14.67
C ALA A 239 -9.82 12.29 14.74
N VAL A 240 -10.69 12.14 13.72
CA VAL A 240 -11.45 10.92 13.42
C VAL A 240 -11.19 10.54 11.96
N LEU A 241 -10.76 9.32 11.71
CA LEU A 241 -10.57 8.74 10.38
C LEU A 241 -11.63 7.68 10.12
N VAL A 242 -12.58 7.97 9.25
CA VAL A 242 -13.67 7.05 8.91
C VAL A 242 -13.30 6.24 7.68
N THR A 243 -13.27 4.91 7.81
CA THR A 243 -13.12 4.01 6.65
C THR A 243 -14.47 3.77 5.98
N ARG A 244 -14.54 3.85 4.63
CA ARG A 244 -15.77 3.83 3.84
C ARG A 244 -15.77 2.72 2.77
N SER A 245 -15.01 1.64 3.01
CA SER A 245 -14.86 0.52 2.08
C SER A 245 -14.39 0.99 0.69
N GLU A 246 -15.14 0.65 -0.38
CA GLU A 246 -14.85 1.04 -1.76
C GLU A 246 -14.91 2.55 -2.04
N GLU A 247 -15.54 3.32 -1.16
CA GLU A 247 -15.61 4.79 -1.28
C GLU A 247 -14.35 5.50 -0.72
N GLY A 248 -13.44 4.77 -0.07
CA GLY A 248 -12.20 5.32 0.46
C GLY A 248 -12.26 5.76 1.92
N MET A 249 -11.78 6.96 2.24
CA MET A 249 -11.66 7.42 3.63
C MET A 249 -12.08 8.88 3.79
N THR A 250 -12.57 9.21 4.99
CA THR A 250 -12.86 10.59 5.40
C THR A 250 -12.09 10.89 6.67
N LEU A 251 -11.28 11.94 6.65
CA LEU A 251 -10.56 12.46 7.82
C LEU A 251 -11.21 13.75 8.29
N GLN A 252 -11.58 13.80 9.56
CA GLN A 252 -12.01 14.99 10.26
C GLN A 252 -10.99 15.34 11.33
N VAL A 253 -10.28 16.43 11.16
CA VAL A 253 -9.39 17.01 12.18
C VAL A 253 -10.11 18.16 12.88
N ALA A 254 -9.98 18.27 14.18
CA ALA A 254 -10.61 19.33 14.96
C ALA A 254 -10.23 20.73 14.41
N GLY A 255 -11.23 21.58 14.16
CA GLY A 255 -11.02 22.94 13.64
C GLY A 255 -10.71 23.02 12.14
N HIS A 256 -10.67 21.91 11.39
CA HIS A 256 -10.39 21.88 9.96
C HIS A 256 -11.59 21.37 9.16
N ALA A 257 -11.62 21.70 7.86
CA ALA A 257 -12.57 21.12 6.93
C ALA A 257 -12.30 19.61 6.76
N PRO A 258 -13.35 18.79 6.55
CA PRO A 258 -13.18 17.36 6.31
C PRO A 258 -12.40 17.11 5.00
N LEU A 259 -11.53 16.12 5.01
CA LEU A 259 -10.80 15.67 3.84
C LEU A 259 -11.31 14.28 3.41
N HIS A 260 -11.80 14.18 2.18
CA HIS A 260 -12.24 12.93 1.57
C HIS A 260 -11.24 12.48 0.53
N ILE A 261 -10.84 11.20 0.56
CA ILE A 261 -10.02 10.59 -0.48
C ILE A 261 -10.70 9.30 -0.98
N PRO A 262 -10.75 9.08 -2.30
CA PRO A 262 -11.31 7.85 -2.86
C PRO A 262 -10.41 6.65 -2.55
N ALA A 263 -10.99 5.45 -2.54
CA ALA A 263 -10.21 4.21 -2.51
C ALA A 263 -9.40 4.06 -3.81
N TYR A 264 -8.24 3.42 -3.69
CA TYR A 264 -7.52 2.99 -4.88
C TYR A 264 -8.31 1.88 -5.59
N PRO A 265 -8.44 1.92 -6.93
CA PRO A 265 -9.06 0.84 -7.67
C PRO A 265 -8.19 -0.41 -7.62
N VAL A 266 -8.74 -1.47 -7.04
CA VAL A 266 -8.07 -2.76 -6.91
C VAL A 266 -9.08 -3.89 -7.13
N LYS A 267 -8.60 -5.04 -7.58
CA LYS A 267 -9.41 -6.26 -7.57
C LYS A 267 -9.43 -6.79 -6.14
N VAL A 268 -10.51 -6.54 -5.43
CA VAL A 268 -10.71 -7.03 -4.06
C VAL A 268 -10.74 -8.55 -4.06
N ARG A 269 -9.92 -9.16 -3.19
CA ARG A 269 -9.90 -10.61 -2.92
C ARG A 269 -10.41 -10.92 -1.53
N ASP A 270 -9.99 -10.12 -0.55
CA ASP A 270 -10.40 -10.26 0.86
C ASP A 270 -10.30 -8.90 1.54
N VAL A 271 -11.28 -8.55 2.33
CA VAL A 271 -11.30 -7.27 3.09
C VAL A 271 -10.86 -7.44 4.54
N SER A 272 -10.59 -8.70 4.96
CA SER A 272 -10.22 -9.01 6.35
C SER A 272 -8.91 -8.32 6.73
N GLY A 273 -8.88 -7.66 7.88
CA GLY A 273 -7.70 -6.98 8.41
C GLY A 273 -7.34 -5.65 7.76
N ALA A 274 -8.18 -5.11 6.84
CA ALA A 274 -7.94 -3.79 6.25
C ALA A 274 -7.96 -2.68 7.32
N GLY A 275 -8.87 -2.73 8.29
CA GLY A 275 -8.92 -1.80 9.43
C GLY A 275 -7.65 -1.88 10.28
N ASP A 276 -7.19 -3.09 10.61
CA ASP A 276 -5.93 -3.32 11.34
C ASP A 276 -4.74 -2.69 10.64
N THR A 277 -4.67 -2.84 9.30
CA THR A 277 -3.63 -2.24 8.47
C THR A 277 -3.69 -0.71 8.52
N VAL A 278 -4.89 -0.13 8.45
CA VAL A 278 -5.09 1.32 8.58
C VAL A 278 -4.60 1.81 9.93
N ALA A 279 -5.01 1.18 11.03
CA ALA A 279 -4.59 1.54 12.38
C ALA A 279 -3.06 1.43 12.56
N ALA A 280 -2.45 0.36 12.03
CA ALA A 280 -1.00 0.15 12.06
C ALA A 280 -0.23 1.26 11.32
N VAL A 281 -0.63 1.57 10.08
CA VAL A 281 0.04 2.61 9.26
C VAL A 281 -0.13 3.99 9.89
N MET A 282 -1.35 4.33 10.35
CA MET A 282 -1.59 5.59 11.06
C MET A 282 -0.67 5.73 12.27
N ALA A 283 -0.57 4.69 13.10
CA ALA A 283 0.28 4.72 14.30
C ALA A 283 1.77 4.88 13.96
N VAL A 284 2.28 4.14 12.97
CA VAL A 284 3.69 4.23 12.55
C VAL A 284 4.01 5.64 12.04
N LEU A 285 3.15 6.25 11.24
CA LEU A 285 3.38 7.58 10.70
C LEU A 285 3.20 8.67 11.77
N LEU A 286 2.23 8.54 12.67
CA LEU A 286 2.07 9.47 13.78
C LEU A 286 3.23 9.37 14.79
N ALA A 287 3.86 8.19 14.96
CA ALA A 287 5.09 8.06 15.73
C ALA A 287 6.23 8.92 15.17
N MET A 288 6.23 9.18 13.87
CA MET A 288 7.18 10.07 13.17
C MET A 288 6.68 11.52 13.08
N LYS A 289 5.58 11.85 13.74
CA LYS A 289 4.93 13.17 13.69
C LYS A 289 4.48 13.58 12.29
N ALA A 290 4.11 12.62 11.44
CA ALA A 290 3.54 12.91 10.15
C ALA A 290 2.18 13.62 10.30
N PRO A 291 1.83 14.56 9.41
CA PRO A 291 0.50 15.17 9.38
C PRO A 291 -0.59 14.10 9.14
N PHE A 292 -1.78 14.29 9.72
CA PHE A 292 -2.88 13.34 9.62
C PHE A 292 -3.28 13.02 8.16
N ASP A 293 -3.29 14.03 7.29
CA ASP A 293 -3.62 13.87 5.87
C ASP A 293 -2.59 13.00 5.12
N ALA A 294 -1.31 13.18 5.42
CA ALA A 294 -0.25 12.34 4.88
C ALA A 294 -0.37 10.89 5.39
N ALA A 295 -0.58 10.71 6.71
CA ALA A 295 -0.79 9.40 7.30
C ALA A 295 -2.03 8.70 6.71
N MET A 296 -3.16 9.41 6.51
CA MET A 296 -4.35 8.88 5.86
C MET A 296 -4.08 8.42 4.42
N ARG A 297 -3.33 9.20 3.61
CA ARG A 297 -2.98 8.80 2.24
C ARG A 297 -2.18 7.50 2.22
N ALA A 298 -1.22 7.36 3.13
CA ALA A 298 -0.46 6.13 3.29
C ALA A 298 -1.33 4.96 3.75
N ALA A 299 -2.23 5.17 4.71
CA ALA A 299 -3.15 4.16 5.19
C ALA A 299 -4.11 3.68 4.10
N ASN A 300 -4.62 4.60 3.26
CA ASN A 300 -5.47 4.27 2.11
C ASN A 300 -4.71 3.42 1.06
N ALA A 301 -3.45 3.78 0.78
CA ALA A 301 -2.59 3.01 -0.11
C ALA A 301 -2.31 1.60 0.45
N ALA A 302 -2.02 1.48 1.74
CA ALA A 302 -1.79 0.21 2.43
C ALA A 302 -3.05 -0.68 2.42
N ALA A 303 -4.23 -0.11 2.71
CA ALA A 303 -5.50 -0.82 2.62
C ALA A 303 -5.72 -1.41 1.22
N ALA A 304 -5.42 -0.64 0.16
CA ALA A 304 -5.52 -1.11 -1.21
C ALA A 304 -4.58 -2.29 -1.53
N VAL A 305 -3.40 -2.34 -0.93
CA VAL A 305 -2.46 -3.48 -1.08
C VAL A 305 -3.04 -4.72 -0.42
N VAL A 306 -3.50 -4.62 0.84
CA VAL A 306 -3.93 -5.80 1.59
C VAL A 306 -5.24 -6.38 1.08
N VAL A 307 -6.23 -5.57 0.67
CA VAL A 307 -7.49 -6.09 0.12
C VAL A 307 -7.32 -6.80 -1.23
N GLY A 308 -6.20 -6.60 -1.92
CA GLY A 308 -5.80 -7.34 -3.12
C GLY A 308 -5.20 -8.72 -2.83
N LYS A 309 -4.90 -9.04 -1.57
CA LYS A 309 -4.34 -10.32 -1.12
C LYS A 309 -5.44 -11.24 -0.56
N ARG A 310 -5.12 -12.49 -0.26
CA ARG A 310 -6.05 -13.44 0.41
C ARG A 310 -5.75 -13.49 1.90
N GLY A 311 -6.76 -13.73 2.72
CA GLY A 311 -6.65 -13.84 4.17
C GLY A 311 -6.28 -12.52 4.84
N THR A 312 -5.88 -12.60 6.10
CA THR A 312 -5.45 -11.46 6.91
C THR A 312 -4.03 -11.04 6.55
N ALA A 313 -3.87 -10.40 5.39
CA ALA A 313 -2.57 -10.04 4.82
C ALA A 313 -1.95 -8.81 5.49
N THR A 314 -0.62 -8.70 5.38
CA THR A 314 0.14 -7.52 5.80
C THR A 314 0.69 -6.75 4.60
N VAL A 315 1.03 -5.48 4.82
CA VAL A 315 1.70 -4.63 3.85
C VAL A 315 3.17 -4.45 4.23
N THR A 316 4.08 -4.67 3.30
CA THR A 316 5.50 -4.38 3.48
C THR A 316 5.80 -2.91 3.15
N ILE A 317 6.93 -2.39 3.67
CA ILE A 317 7.40 -1.04 3.36
C ILE A 317 7.62 -0.83 1.86
N THR A 318 8.11 -1.85 1.16
CA THR A 318 8.34 -1.82 -0.29
C THR A 318 7.03 -1.70 -1.06
N GLU A 319 6.02 -2.51 -0.73
CA GLU A 319 4.69 -2.44 -1.35
C GLU A 319 4.01 -1.09 -1.10
N LEU A 320 4.11 -0.58 0.14
CA LEU A 320 3.59 0.73 0.51
C LEU A 320 4.28 1.84 -0.27
N ARG A 321 5.61 1.81 -0.35
CA ARG A 321 6.42 2.75 -1.11
C ARG A 321 6.01 2.79 -2.58
N HIS A 322 5.91 1.64 -3.24
CA HIS A 322 5.47 1.54 -4.63
C HIS A 322 4.07 2.09 -4.86
N ARG A 323 3.21 2.04 -3.85
CA ARG A 323 1.83 2.53 -3.97
C ARG A 323 1.67 4.02 -3.73
N ILE A 324 2.46 4.61 -2.82
CA ILE A 324 2.36 6.03 -2.44
C ILE A 324 3.21 6.91 -3.33
N LEU A 325 4.44 6.48 -3.61
CA LEU A 325 5.38 7.30 -4.35
C LEU A 325 5.07 7.23 -5.85
N PRO A 326 5.20 8.37 -6.54
CA PRO A 326 5.05 8.40 -8.00
C PRO A 326 6.04 7.44 -8.69
N ALA A 327 5.69 6.99 -9.90
CA ALA A 327 6.49 6.06 -10.71
C ALA A 327 7.98 6.46 -10.91
N ALA A 328 8.35 7.72 -10.66
CA ALA A 328 9.75 8.17 -10.66
C ALA A 328 10.65 7.47 -9.62
N SER A 329 10.06 6.79 -8.63
CA SER A 329 10.77 6.01 -7.60
C SER A 329 10.64 4.50 -7.79
N LEU A 330 10.06 4.03 -8.90
CA LEU A 330 10.01 2.61 -9.23
C LEU A 330 11.42 2.07 -9.50
N ALA A 331 11.63 0.81 -9.13
CA ALA A 331 12.81 0.10 -9.60
C ALA A 331 12.85 0.09 -11.15
N PRO A 332 14.03 0.10 -11.78
CA PRO A 332 14.10 0.13 -13.24
C PRO A 332 13.26 -0.95 -13.92
N GLU A 333 13.20 -2.16 -13.34
CA GLU A 333 12.44 -3.29 -13.86
C GLU A 333 10.92 -3.00 -13.88
N ASP A 334 10.42 -2.29 -12.89
CA ASP A 334 8.99 -1.93 -12.76
C ASP A 334 8.55 -0.81 -13.73
N LYS A 335 9.52 -0.11 -14.33
CA LYS A 335 9.27 0.91 -15.38
C LYS A 335 9.14 0.30 -16.76
N ILE A 336 9.50 -0.98 -16.96
CA ILE A 336 9.49 -1.63 -18.27
C ILE A 336 8.16 -2.34 -18.50
N VAL A 337 7.49 -2.02 -19.58
CA VAL A 337 6.19 -2.57 -19.97
C VAL A 337 6.29 -3.29 -21.29
N PHE A 338 6.13 -4.60 -21.26
CA PHE A 338 6.03 -5.46 -22.45
C PHE A 338 4.58 -5.74 -22.85
N ASP A 339 3.63 -5.64 -21.90
CA ASP A 339 2.21 -5.82 -22.13
C ASP A 339 1.44 -4.50 -22.01
N TRP A 340 0.78 -4.11 -23.08
CA TRP A 340 0.02 -2.87 -23.15
C TRP A 340 -1.18 -2.79 -22.21
N SER A 341 -1.62 -3.90 -21.61
CA SER A 341 -2.64 -3.88 -20.55
C SER A 341 -2.12 -3.18 -19.29
N MET A 342 -0.86 -3.42 -18.94
CA MET A 342 -0.19 -2.73 -17.82
C MET A 342 0.00 -1.23 -18.10
N LEU A 343 0.30 -0.88 -19.37
CA LEU A 343 0.36 0.52 -19.79
C LEU A 343 -0.97 1.23 -19.52
N ASP A 344 -2.10 0.64 -19.89
CA ASP A 344 -3.42 1.23 -19.71
C ASP A 344 -3.76 1.49 -18.23
N GLU A 345 -3.34 0.58 -17.34
CA GLU A 345 -3.54 0.75 -15.91
C GLU A 345 -2.76 1.95 -15.36
N ARG A 346 -1.47 2.08 -15.73
CA ARG A 346 -0.63 3.21 -15.35
C ARG A 346 -1.16 4.55 -15.88
N LEU A 347 -1.54 4.58 -17.16
CA LEU A 347 -2.10 5.78 -17.78
C LEU A 347 -3.42 6.23 -17.13
N ARG A 348 -4.29 5.28 -16.77
CA ARG A 348 -5.53 5.58 -16.02
C ARG A 348 -5.24 6.16 -14.66
N GLU A 349 -4.26 5.62 -13.95
CA GLU A 349 -3.82 6.12 -12.65
C GLU A 349 -3.30 7.57 -12.76
N TRP A 350 -2.37 7.82 -13.67
CA TRP A 350 -1.79 9.15 -13.86
C TRP A 350 -2.84 10.21 -14.25
N ARG A 351 -3.76 9.87 -15.14
CA ARG A 351 -4.85 10.77 -15.55
C ARG A 351 -5.80 11.09 -14.41
N ARG A 352 -6.11 10.11 -13.53
CA ARG A 352 -6.94 10.37 -12.35
C ARG A 352 -6.30 11.35 -11.38
N HIS A 353 -4.98 11.39 -11.33
CA HIS A 353 -4.24 12.36 -10.53
C HIS A 353 -3.99 13.69 -11.26
N GLY A 354 -4.56 13.87 -12.45
CA GLY A 354 -4.39 15.10 -13.25
C GLY A 354 -2.98 15.30 -13.78
N LEU A 355 -2.14 14.23 -13.84
CA LEU A 355 -0.75 14.34 -14.27
C LEU A 355 -0.66 14.53 -15.78
N ARG A 356 0.20 15.47 -16.19
CA ARG A 356 0.50 15.75 -17.58
C ARG A 356 1.48 14.72 -18.14
N ILE A 357 1.03 13.88 -19.09
CA ILE A 357 1.80 12.79 -19.66
C ILE A 357 2.56 13.28 -20.90
N GLY A 358 3.88 13.08 -20.91
CA GLY A 358 4.73 13.29 -22.08
C GLY A 358 5.07 11.97 -22.78
N PHE A 359 5.37 12.05 -24.08
CA PHE A 359 5.80 10.91 -24.87
C PHE A 359 6.96 11.27 -25.78
N THR A 360 7.93 10.39 -25.85
CA THR A 360 8.97 10.37 -26.90
C THR A 360 9.22 8.93 -27.33
N ASN A 361 9.83 8.71 -28.51
CA ASN A 361 10.20 7.36 -28.93
C ASN A 361 11.49 7.34 -29.75
N GLY A 362 12.10 6.16 -29.81
CA GLY A 362 13.28 5.89 -30.61
C GLY A 362 13.83 4.49 -30.45
N CYS A 363 14.85 4.16 -31.23
CA CYS A 363 15.56 2.89 -31.11
C CYS A 363 16.49 2.82 -29.90
N PHE A 364 17.06 3.93 -29.47
CA PHE A 364 17.98 4.05 -28.32
C PHE A 364 19.03 2.92 -28.25
N ASP A 365 19.59 2.57 -29.42
CA ASP A 365 20.48 1.41 -29.56
C ASP A 365 21.81 1.59 -28.81
N LEU A 366 22.43 2.78 -28.93
CA LEU A 366 23.51 3.24 -28.07
C LEU A 366 23.12 4.59 -27.49
N LEU A 367 23.06 4.68 -26.16
CA LEU A 367 22.79 5.94 -25.51
C LEU A 367 23.99 6.88 -25.59
N HIS A 368 23.70 8.16 -25.85
CA HIS A 368 24.66 9.21 -25.88
C HIS A 368 24.07 10.51 -25.31
N ARG A 369 24.93 11.51 -25.10
CA ARG A 369 24.56 12.81 -24.52
C ARG A 369 23.32 13.45 -25.16
N GLY A 370 23.14 13.29 -26.48
CA GLY A 370 21.96 13.79 -27.20
C GLY A 370 20.67 13.16 -26.72
N HIS A 371 20.66 11.83 -26.48
CA HIS A 371 19.51 11.14 -25.93
C HIS A 371 19.21 11.58 -24.49
N VAL A 372 20.25 11.75 -23.66
CA VAL A 372 20.07 12.21 -22.25
C VAL A 372 19.46 13.61 -22.23
N LYS A 373 19.91 14.52 -23.09
CA LYS A 373 19.35 15.87 -23.23
C LYS A 373 17.88 15.81 -23.65
N LEU A 374 17.56 15.03 -24.70
CA LEU A 374 16.19 14.85 -25.18
C LEU A 374 15.25 14.38 -24.07
N LEU A 375 15.66 13.35 -23.33
CA LEU A 375 14.86 12.78 -22.25
C LEU A 375 14.68 13.76 -21.07
N ALA A 376 15.72 14.51 -20.72
CA ALA A 376 15.66 15.52 -19.66
C ALA A 376 14.71 16.68 -20.02
N GLU A 377 14.78 17.20 -21.26
CA GLU A 377 13.90 18.27 -21.72
C GLU A 377 12.45 17.77 -21.89
N ALA A 378 12.27 16.52 -22.37
CA ALA A 378 10.95 15.90 -22.43
C ALA A 378 10.31 15.77 -21.03
N ARG A 379 11.11 15.36 -20.04
CA ARG A 379 10.63 15.23 -18.66
C ARG A 379 10.30 16.58 -18.02
N ALA A 380 11.07 17.61 -18.34
CA ALA A 380 10.80 18.97 -17.85
C ALA A 380 9.48 19.56 -18.39
N ALA A 381 9.00 19.08 -19.55
CA ALA A 381 7.76 19.53 -20.17
C ALA A 381 6.50 18.79 -19.68
N CYS A 382 6.63 17.78 -18.80
CA CYS A 382 5.52 16.93 -18.33
C CYS A 382 5.73 16.44 -16.90
N ASP A 383 4.69 15.85 -16.30
CA ASP A 383 4.77 15.26 -14.96
C ASP A 383 5.20 13.79 -15.03
N ARG A 384 4.99 13.11 -16.16
CA ARG A 384 5.35 11.71 -16.40
C ARG A 384 5.75 11.51 -17.83
N LEU A 385 6.94 10.92 -18.05
CA LEU A 385 7.48 10.65 -19.37
C LEU A 385 7.39 9.17 -19.73
N VAL A 386 6.65 8.86 -20.78
CA VAL A 386 6.61 7.55 -21.44
C VAL A 386 7.57 7.53 -22.61
N VAL A 387 8.46 6.55 -22.65
CA VAL A 387 9.40 6.32 -23.75
C VAL A 387 8.96 5.10 -24.55
N GLY A 388 8.58 5.29 -25.81
CA GLY A 388 8.36 4.22 -26.77
C GLY A 388 9.70 3.70 -27.30
N LEU A 389 10.01 2.43 -27.03
CA LEU A 389 11.23 1.77 -27.47
C LEU A 389 10.94 0.81 -28.63
N ASN A 390 11.55 1.02 -29.79
CA ASN A 390 11.42 0.09 -30.91
C ASN A 390 12.00 -1.28 -30.55
N SER A 391 11.26 -2.36 -30.84
CA SER A 391 11.72 -3.74 -30.71
C SER A 391 12.99 -4.01 -31.57
N ASP A 392 13.60 -5.15 -31.39
CA ASP A 392 14.76 -5.54 -32.21
C ASP A 392 14.37 -5.67 -33.67
N ALA A 393 13.21 -6.27 -33.95
CA ALA A 393 12.70 -6.42 -35.32
C ALA A 393 12.40 -5.07 -35.96
N SER A 394 11.71 -4.17 -35.26
CA SER A 394 11.45 -2.81 -35.74
C SER A 394 12.73 -2.02 -35.96
N THR A 395 13.70 -2.11 -35.03
CA THR A 395 15.01 -1.44 -35.17
C THR A 395 15.81 -1.97 -36.37
N ALA A 396 15.80 -3.29 -36.62
CA ALA A 396 16.46 -3.88 -37.78
C ALA A 396 15.85 -3.41 -39.11
N ARG A 397 14.52 -3.25 -39.18
CA ARG A 397 13.82 -2.68 -40.36
C ARG A 397 14.21 -1.22 -40.58
N LEU A 398 14.31 -0.42 -39.50
CA LEU A 398 14.61 1.02 -39.59
C LEU A 398 16.07 1.36 -39.82
N LYS A 399 17.01 0.59 -39.26
CA LYS A 399 18.45 0.90 -39.20
C LYS A 399 19.30 -0.04 -40.06
N GLY A 400 18.75 -1.10 -40.63
CA GLY A 400 19.43 -2.05 -41.53
C GLY A 400 20.13 -3.21 -40.83
N LYS A 401 20.82 -4.06 -41.63
CA LYS A 401 21.50 -5.27 -41.14
C LYS A 401 22.56 -4.95 -40.08
N GLY A 402 22.60 -5.78 -39.00
CA GLY A 402 23.55 -5.61 -37.90
C GLY A 402 23.09 -4.61 -36.82
N ARG A 403 21.84 -4.20 -36.87
CA ARG A 403 21.19 -3.36 -35.83
C ARG A 403 19.92 -4.07 -35.30
N PRO A 404 19.59 -3.93 -34.03
CA PRO A 404 20.33 -3.15 -33.03
C PRO A 404 21.61 -3.85 -32.56
N ILE A 405 22.52 -3.10 -31.93
CA ILE A 405 23.73 -3.64 -31.27
C ILE A 405 23.35 -4.29 -29.93
N ASN A 406 22.48 -3.61 -29.15
CA ASN A 406 21.99 -4.10 -27.89
C ASN A 406 20.54 -4.60 -28.04
N PRO A 407 20.18 -5.77 -27.46
CA PRO A 407 18.82 -6.29 -27.48
C PRO A 407 17.84 -5.34 -26.76
N ALA A 408 16.55 -5.41 -27.13
CA ALA A 408 15.51 -4.52 -26.61
C ALA A 408 15.43 -4.54 -25.08
N GLU A 409 15.63 -5.69 -24.46
CA GLU A 409 15.63 -5.87 -22.99
C GLU A 409 16.72 -5.00 -22.36
N GLY A 410 17.97 -5.12 -22.78
CA GLY A 410 19.07 -4.30 -22.24
C GLY A 410 18.92 -2.80 -22.55
N ARG A 411 18.35 -2.44 -23.73
CA ARG A 411 18.04 -1.03 -24.05
C ARG A 411 16.96 -0.48 -23.13
N ALA A 412 15.94 -1.28 -22.82
CA ALA A 412 14.85 -0.92 -21.91
C ALA A 412 15.37 -0.72 -20.48
N GLU A 413 16.22 -1.62 -19.98
CA GLU A 413 16.83 -1.52 -18.65
C GLU A 413 17.65 -0.22 -18.49
N VAL A 414 18.49 0.11 -19.49
CA VAL A 414 19.30 1.33 -19.45
C VAL A 414 18.43 2.58 -19.48
N LEU A 415 17.36 2.61 -20.28
CA LEU A 415 16.40 3.72 -20.29
C LEU A 415 15.62 3.83 -18.97
N ALA A 416 15.18 2.72 -18.42
CA ALA A 416 14.43 2.66 -17.16
C ALA A 416 15.27 3.14 -15.95
N ALA A 417 16.60 2.94 -16.00
CA ALA A 417 17.52 3.43 -14.97
C ALA A 417 17.70 4.95 -14.98
N LEU A 418 17.28 5.66 -16.05
CA LEU A 418 17.38 7.11 -16.12
C LEU A 418 16.28 7.76 -15.27
N GLU A 419 16.66 8.77 -14.47
CA GLU A 419 15.73 9.52 -13.60
C GLU A 419 14.62 10.22 -14.42
N ALA A 420 14.94 10.67 -15.62
CA ALA A 420 14.00 11.35 -16.51
C ALA A 420 12.90 10.44 -17.09
N VAL A 421 13.01 9.12 -16.97
CA VAL A 421 12.08 8.15 -17.58
C VAL A 421 11.18 7.55 -16.51
N ASP A 422 9.87 7.70 -16.69
CA ASP A 422 8.87 7.12 -15.80
C ASP A 422 8.35 5.76 -16.29
N LEU A 423 8.32 5.53 -17.62
CA LEU A 423 7.87 4.28 -18.22
C LEU A 423 8.55 4.03 -19.57
N VAL A 424 8.95 2.79 -19.82
CA VAL A 424 9.47 2.32 -21.12
C VAL A 424 8.49 1.30 -21.69
N VAL A 425 8.01 1.54 -22.91
CA VAL A 425 7.05 0.65 -23.59
C VAL A 425 7.67 0.14 -24.86
N VAL A 426 7.89 -1.17 -24.96
CA VAL A 426 8.41 -1.78 -26.19
C VAL A 426 7.27 -1.95 -27.21
N PHE A 427 7.52 -1.56 -28.45
CA PHE A 427 6.58 -1.71 -29.57
C PHE A 427 7.27 -2.22 -30.83
N ASP A 428 6.53 -2.95 -31.67
CA ASP A 428 7.07 -3.65 -32.85
C ASP A 428 6.72 -2.96 -34.18
N GLU A 429 5.80 -2.00 -34.16
CA GLU A 429 5.34 -1.28 -35.34
C GLU A 429 6.47 -0.39 -35.92
N ASP A 430 6.40 -0.11 -37.22
CA ASP A 430 7.38 0.76 -37.90
C ASP A 430 7.25 2.22 -37.48
N THR A 431 6.07 2.62 -37.01
CA THR A 431 5.80 3.96 -36.49
C THR A 431 5.16 3.88 -35.10
N PRO A 432 5.39 4.88 -34.23
CA PRO A 432 4.80 4.89 -32.88
C PRO A 432 3.32 5.30 -32.85
N LEU A 433 2.62 5.39 -33.99
CA LEU A 433 1.31 6.01 -34.09
C LEU A 433 0.26 5.34 -33.18
N GLU A 434 0.19 3.99 -33.17
CA GLU A 434 -0.78 3.27 -32.37
C GLU A 434 -0.49 3.41 -30.86
N LEU A 435 0.80 3.43 -30.51
CA LEU A 435 1.21 3.69 -29.13
C LEU A 435 0.85 5.11 -28.70
N ILE A 436 1.07 6.12 -29.57
CA ILE A 436 0.68 7.52 -29.30
C ILE A 436 -0.84 7.65 -29.12
N LYS A 437 -1.65 6.99 -29.97
CA LYS A 437 -3.11 6.96 -29.84
C LYS A 437 -3.57 6.39 -28.48
N ARG A 438 -2.84 5.39 -27.98
CA ARG A 438 -3.13 4.76 -26.69
C ARG A 438 -2.66 5.60 -25.51
N VAL A 439 -1.45 6.13 -25.58
CA VAL A 439 -0.88 7.01 -24.54
C VAL A 439 -1.63 8.34 -24.47
N ARG A 440 -2.14 8.89 -25.58
CA ARG A 440 -2.77 10.22 -25.68
C ARG A 440 -2.00 11.26 -24.86
N PRO A 441 -0.74 11.51 -25.20
CA PRO A 441 0.10 12.39 -24.40
C PRO A 441 -0.35 13.84 -24.52
N ALA A 442 -0.19 14.62 -23.45
CA ALA A 442 -0.35 16.06 -23.47
C ALA A 442 0.85 16.76 -24.15
N VAL A 443 2.01 16.07 -24.21
CA VAL A 443 3.21 16.59 -24.85
C VAL A 443 3.90 15.47 -25.64
N LEU A 444 4.15 15.72 -26.93
CA LEU A 444 4.95 14.83 -27.80
C LEU A 444 6.30 15.49 -28.08
N VAL A 445 7.39 14.82 -27.74
CA VAL A 445 8.74 15.38 -27.85
C VAL A 445 9.57 14.61 -28.86
N LYS A 446 10.28 15.34 -29.74
CA LYS A 446 11.18 14.80 -30.77
C LYS A 446 12.46 15.61 -30.88
N GLY A 447 13.52 15.01 -31.44
CA GLY A 447 14.71 15.74 -31.80
C GLY A 447 14.47 16.72 -32.96
N ALA A 448 15.23 17.81 -33.04
CA ALA A 448 15.10 18.81 -34.07
C ALA A 448 15.70 18.38 -35.45
N ASP A 449 16.04 17.10 -35.60
CA ASP A 449 16.29 16.44 -36.90
C ASP A 449 14.99 16.17 -37.67
N TYR A 450 13.83 16.35 -37.02
CA TYR A 450 12.50 16.32 -37.62
C TYR A 450 11.93 17.74 -37.77
N THR A 451 11.29 18.02 -38.90
CA THR A 451 10.41 19.18 -38.96
C THR A 451 9.07 18.88 -38.24
N ARG A 452 8.40 19.89 -37.71
CA ARG A 452 7.12 19.70 -36.97
C ARG A 452 6.10 18.92 -37.79
N ASN A 453 6.10 19.06 -39.13
CA ASN A 453 5.15 18.37 -40.01
C ASN A 453 5.47 16.89 -40.22
N GLU A 454 6.72 16.48 -40.01
CA GLU A 454 7.15 15.09 -40.16
C GLU A 454 6.98 14.26 -38.87
N VAL A 455 6.61 14.92 -37.76
CA VAL A 455 6.43 14.20 -36.49
C VAL A 455 5.20 13.33 -36.55
N VAL A 456 5.40 12.01 -36.55
CA VAL A 456 4.33 11.01 -36.49
C VAL A 456 3.53 11.18 -35.21
N GLY A 457 2.20 11.23 -35.35
CA GLY A 457 1.28 11.39 -34.21
C GLY A 457 1.01 12.84 -33.80
N ARG A 458 1.60 13.83 -34.47
CA ARG A 458 1.35 15.26 -34.21
C ARG A 458 -0.15 15.59 -34.20
N GLU A 459 -0.86 15.21 -35.25
CA GLU A 459 -2.28 15.52 -35.41
C GLU A 459 -3.13 14.90 -34.26
N VAL A 460 -2.78 13.71 -33.81
CA VAL A 460 -3.46 13.04 -32.69
C VAL A 460 -3.30 13.85 -31.40
N VAL A 461 -2.11 14.40 -31.16
CA VAL A 461 -1.80 15.17 -29.96
C VAL A 461 -2.39 16.58 -30.04
N GLU A 462 -2.23 17.30 -31.15
CA GLU A 462 -2.76 18.65 -31.32
C GLU A 462 -4.30 18.68 -31.32
N ASN A 463 -4.97 17.69 -31.94
CA ASN A 463 -6.42 17.56 -31.91
C ASN A 463 -6.96 17.25 -30.51
N ALA A 464 -6.15 16.68 -29.63
CA ALA A 464 -6.48 16.44 -28.23
C ALA A 464 -6.13 17.64 -27.31
N GLY A 465 -5.64 18.76 -27.87
CA GLY A 465 -5.24 19.95 -27.11
C GLY A 465 -3.83 19.86 -26.51
N GLY A 466 -3.01 18.92 -26.97
CA GLY A 466 -1.62 18.76 -26.54
C GLY A 466 -0.63 19.54 -27.41
N ASP A 467 0.64 19.52 -26.99
CA ASP A 467 1.74 20.24 -27.63
C ASP A 467 2.77 19.28 -28.28
N VAL A 468 3.44 19.75 -29.35
CA VAL A 468 4.60 19.11 -29.97
C VAL A 468 5.85 19.95 -29.76
N ILE A 469 6.84 19.40 -29.10
CA ILE A 469 8.12 20.07 -28.79
C ILE A 469 9.26 19.43 -29.56
N LEU A 470 10.08 20.25 -30.23
CA LEU A 470 11.30 19.84 -30.88
C LEU A 470 12.51 20.27 -30.04
N VAL A 471 13.36 19.31 -29.69
CA VAL A 471 14.54 19.52 -28.84
C VAL A 471 15.79 19.60 -29.70
N ASP A 472 16.57 20.68 -29.57
CA ASP A 472 17.82 20.87 -30.29
C ASP A 472 18.81 19.75 -30.01
N LEU A 473 19.31 19.16 -31.09
CA LEU A 473 20.33 18.11 -31.04
C LEU A 473 21.69 18.65 -30.56
N VAL A 474 22.42 17.80 -29.83
CA VAL A 474 23.80 18.11 -29.45
C VAL A 474 24.71 17.83 -30.66
N PRO A 475 25.39 18.83 -31.24
CA PRO A 475 26.25 18.64 -32.42
C PRO A 475 27.32 17.56 -32.18
N GLY A 476 27.57 16.73 -33.20
CA GLY A 476 28.63 15.71 -33.18
C GLY A 476 28.28 14.41 -32.40
N HIS A 477 27.06 14.25 -31.91
CA HIS A 477 26.61 13.08 -31.18
C HIS A 477 25.46 12.36 -31.90
N SER A 478 25.79 11.36 -32.74
CA SER A 478 24.83 10.41 -33.30
C SER A 478 25.33 8.98 -33.12
N THR A 479 24.39 8.04 -32.97
CA THR A 479 24.72 6.61 -32.87
C THR A 479 25.54 6.12 -34.07
N THR A 480 25.26 6.58 -35.27
CA THR A 480 25.98 6.23 -36.49
C THR A 480 27.44 6.68 -36.40
N ALA A 481 27.68 7.94 -36.04
CA ALA A 481 29.03 8.46 -35.87
C ALA A 481 29.83 7.78 -34.74
N MET A 482 29.16 7.28 -33.68
CA MET A 482 29.81 6.50 -32.64
C MET A 482 30.25 5.12 -33.13
N VAL A 483 29.39 4.44 -33.89
CA VAL A 483 29.71 3.12 -34.47
C VAL A 483 30.83 3.22 -35.49
N GLU A 484 30.84 4.26 -36.34
CA GLU A 484 31.91 4.49 -37.30
C GLU A 484 33.25 4.73 -36.59
N ARG A 485 33.29 5.53 -35.54
CA ARG A 485 34.50 5.75 -34.74
C ARG A 485 35.00 4.51 -33.99
N ALA A 486 34.12 3.60 -33.64
CA ALA A 486 34.45 2.36 -32.95
C ALA A 486 34.92 1.23 -33.91
N ARG A 487 34.80 1.38 -35.21
CA ARG A 487 35.32 0.40 -36.18
C ARG A 487 36.86 0.42 -36.16
N PRO A 488 37.52 -0.75 -36.04
CA PRO A 488 38.97 -0.82 -36.09
C PRO A 488 39.45 -0.28 -37.43
N VAL A 489 40.41 0.63 -37.39
CA VAL A 489 41.12 1.10 -38.60
C VAL A 489 41.80 -0.13 -39.20
N LYS A 490 41.41 -0.54 -40.43
CA LYS A 490 42.14 -1.56 -41.17
C LYS A 490 43.54 -1.02 -41.36
N GLN A 491 44.54 -1.61 -40.71
CA GLN A 491 45.94 -1.37 -41.05
C GLN A 491 46.12 -1.81 -42.51
N PRO A 492 46.80 -1.03 -43.38
CA PRO A 492 47.17 -1.51 -44.68
C PRO A 492 48.08 -2.71 -44.50
N VAL A 493 47.76 -3.82 -45.16
CA VAL A 493 48.67 -4.94 -45.32
C VAL A 493 49.74 -4.41 -46.23
N GLU A 494 50.97 -4.19 -45.70
CA GLU A 494 52.17 -3.97 -46.54
C GLU A 494 52.46 -5.31 -47.21
N ASP A 495 52.44 -5.29 -48.57
CA ASP A 495 52.90 -6.39 -49.42
C ASP A 495 54.44 -6.54 -49.38
#